data_318fe4571cdbb856f8a962c32b0d8da2
#
_entry.id   318fe4571cdbb856f8a962c32b0d8da2
#
_cell.length_a   1.000
_cell.length_b   1.000
_cell.length_c   1.000
_cell.angle_alpha   90.00
_cell.angle_beta   90.00
_cell.angle_gamma   90.00
#
_symmetry.space_group_name_H-M   'P 1'
#
loop_
_entity.id
_entity.type
_entity.pdbx_description
1 polymer ?
#
loop_
_entity_poly.entity_id
_entity_poly.type
_entity_poly.pdbx_seq_one_letter_code
_entity_poly.pdbx_strand_id
1 'polypeptide(L)'
;MTAGTQQYISRNGTTTTMSGEADLTITKSSDKVQLVDPGGSGRNLDLVAIDSSSTGVTTSVMEVYVQNEADGAETLTIRDGNNSDNVIGTIDQNYGAWFKFDGTGWTSSTGAT
;
A
#
# COMPACT_ATOMS: atom_id res chain seq x y z
N MET A 1 25.02 9.93 -0.68
CA MET A 1 24.68 9.77 -0.56
C MET A 1 24.56 9.26 -0.40
N THR A 2 24.56 9.22 0.00
CA THR A 2 24.24 8.94 0.29
C THR A 2 23.76 8.36 0.43
N ALA A 3 23.89 8.14 0.84
CA ALA A 3 23.33 7.78 1.01
C ALA A 3 22.72 7.25 1.11
N GLY A 4 22.68 6.97 1.39
CA GLY A 4 22.09 6.71 1.53
C GLY A 4 21.27 6.45 1.90
N THR A 5 21.05 6.74 2.55
CA THR A 5 20.18 6.71 2.88
C THR A 5 19.22 6.97 2.78
N GLN A 6 18.94 7.41 2.86
CA GLN A 6 17.90 7.67 2.81
C GLN A 6 17.16 7.55 2.09
N GLN A 7 17.16 7.50 1.99
CA GLN A 7 16.37 7.34 1.09
C GLN A 7 15.11 7.04 0.96
N TYR A 8 14.76 7.00 1.39
CA TYR A 8 13.49 6.52 1.27
C TYR A 8 12.50 7.61 1.23
N ILE A 9 12.58 8.48 2.10
CA ILE A 9 11.57 9.47 2.27
C ILE A 9 11.50 10.42 1.13
N SER A 10 12.61 10.74 0.57
CA SER A 10 12.66 11.75 -0.47
C SER A 10 11.85 11.38 -1.69
N ARG A 11 11.51 10.13 -1.82
CA ARG A 11 10.80 9.68 -3.00
C ARG A 11 9.32 9.79 -2.88
N ASN A 12 8.83 10.19 -1.75
CA ASN A 12 7.42 10.08 -1.47
C ASN A 12 6.65 11.34 -1.70
N GLY A 13 7.17 12.21 -2.51
CA GLY A 13 6.43 13.41 -2.86
C GLY A 13 5.41 13.23 -3.95
N THR A 14 5.39 12.08 -4.58
CA THR A 14 4.48 11.83 -5.69
C THR A 14 3.27 11.06 -5.21
N THR A 15 2.10 11.57 -5.50
CA THR A 15 0.84 10.92 -5.17
C THR A 15 0.31 10.19 -6.39
N THR A 16 -0.09 8.95 -6.22
CA THR A 16 -0.74 8.17 -7.27
C THR A 16 -2.24 8.39 -7.18
N THR A 17 -2.84 8.89 -8.25
CA THR A 17 -4.28 9.09 -8.30
C THR A 17 -4.94 7.91 -8.99
N MET A 18 -5.91 7.31 -8.32
CA MET A 18 -6.63 6.15 -8.84
C MET A 18 -7.80 6.59 -9.71
N SER A 19 -8.10 5.81 -10.72
CA SER A 19 -9.29 6.00 -11.55
C SER A 19 -10.30 4.86 -11.38
N GLY A 20 -9.99 3.91 -10.52
CA GLY A 20 -10.84 2.75 -10.24
C GLY A 20 -10.14 1.87 -9.22
N GLU A 21 -10.58 0.65 -9.09
CA GLU A 21 -9.83 -0.33 -8.29
C GLU A 21 -8.43 -0.47 -8.85
N ALA A 22 -7.47 -0.71 -7.99
CA ALA A 22 -6.10 -0.86 -8.43
C ALA A 22 -5.35 -1.82 -7.51
N ASP A 23 -4.34 -2.46 -8.09
CA ASP A 23 -3.37 -3.23 -7.32
C ASP A 23 -2.20 -2.33 -6.97
N LEU A 24 -1.79 -2.38 -5.74
CA LEU A 24 -0.54 -1.77 -5.31
C LEU A 24 0.47 -2.89 -5.15
N THR A 25 1.34 -3.02 -6.13
CA THR A 25 2.34 -4.08 -6.14
C THR A 25 3.52 -3.68 -5.28
N ILE A 26 3.81 -4.48 -4.28
CA ILE A 26 4.89 -4.23 -3.34
C ILE A 26 5.99 -5.26 -3.56
N THR A 27 7.19 -4.77 -3.82
CA THR A 27 8.38 -5.61 -3.94
C THR A 27 9.39 -5.14 -2.92
N LYS A 28 10.52 -5.82 -2.85
CA LYS A 28 11.60 -5.42 -1.96
C LYS A 28 12.14 -4.03 -2.26
N SER A 29 11.93 -3.55 -3.48
CA SER A 29 12.41 -2.22 -3.89
C SER A 29 11.35 -1.16 -3.82
N SER A 30 10.15 -1.48 -3.45
CA SER A 30 9.07 -0.48 -3.38
C SER A 30 9.33 0.51 -2.27
N ASP A 31 8.88 1.73 -2.47
CA ASP A 31 8.93 2.72 -1.41
C ASP A 31 8.06 2.28 -0.25
N LYS A 32 8.54 2.52 0.95
CA LYS A 32 7.78 2.12 2.13
C LYS A 32 6.58 3.00 2.39
N VAL A 33 6.59 4.21 1.91
CA VAL A 33 5.46 5.12 2.07
C VAL A 33 4.82 5.33 0.71
N GLN A 34 3.54 4.99 0.63
CA GLN A 34 2.77 5.13 -0.62
C GLN A 34 1.70 6.18 -0.41
N LEU A 35 1.75 7.23 -1.22
CA LEU A 35 0.76 8.30 -1.17
C LEU A 35 -0.27 8.03 -2.25
N VAL A 36 -1.52 7.83 -1.86
CA VAL A 36 -2.55 7.38 -2.78
C VAL A 36 -3.79 8.25 -2.66
N ASP A 37 -4.22 8.78 -3.79
CA ASP A 37 -5.46 9.55 -3.88
C ASP A 37 -6.50 8.66 -4.56
N PRO A 38 -7.60 8.33 -3.89
CA PRO A 38 -8.65 7.49 -4.50
C PRO A 38 -9.32 8.11 -5.72
N GLY A 39 -9.14 9.39 -5.94
CA GLY A 39 -9.84 10.06 -7.02
C GLY A 39 -11.17 10.59 -6.53
N GLY A 40 -12.20 10.52 -7.29
CA GLY A 40 -13.48 11.14 -6.95
C GLY A 40 -14.45 10.26 -6.18
N SER A 41 -14.05 9.10 -5.71
CA SER A 41 -14.95 8.23 -4.94
C SER A 41 -14.13 7.26 -4.12
N GLY A 42 -14.78 6.52 -3.22
CA GLY A 42 -14.11 5.46 -2.48
C GLY A 42 -13.64 4.36 -3.42
N ARG A 43 -12.47 3.80 -3.15
CA ARG A 43 -11.87 2.79 -4.01
C ARG A 43 -11.30 1.65 -3.19
N ASN A 44 -11.21 0.50 -3.83
CA ASN A 44 -10.48 -0.64 -3.29
C ASN A 44 -9.04 -0.59 -3.78
N LEU A 45 -8.12 -0.77 -2.86
CA LEU A 45 -6.70 -0.84 -3.16
C LEU A 45 -6.20 -2.20 -2.67
N ASP A 46 -5.76 -3.02 -3.61
CA ASP A 46 -5.34 -4.38 -3.30
C ASP A 46 -3.84 -4.44 -3.15
N LEU A 47 -3.36 -4.86 -1.99
CA LEU A 47 -1.93 -5.01 -1.76
C LEU A 47 -1.50 -6.36 -2.31
N VAL A 48 -0.51 -6.34 -3.17
CA VAL A 48 0.00 -7.56 -3.82
C VAL A 48 1.49 -7.64 -3.60
N ALA A 49 1.92 -8.59 -2.80
CA ALA A 49 3.35 -8.82 -2.55
C ALA A 49 3.90 -9.71 -3.65
N ILE A 50 4.93 -9.25 -4.32
CA ILE A 50 5.53 -9.95 -5.44
C ILE A 50 7.03 -10.00 -5.25
N ASP A 51 7.60 -11.17 -5.50
CA ASP A 51 9.04 -11.30 -5.57
C ASP A 51 9.54 -10.59 -6.81
N SER A 52 10.56 -9.78 -6.68
CA SER A 52 11.14 -9.09 -7.82
C SER A 52 11.81 -10.08 -8.80
N SER A 53 11.97 -11.32 -8.44
CA SER A 53 12.53 -12.29 -9.37
C SER A 53 11.46 -12.66 -10.38
N SER A 54 10.81 -13.24 -10.78
CA SER A 54 9.87 -13.47 -11.86
C SER A 54 8.77 -14.46 -11.50
N THR A 55 8.81 -14.96 -10.30
CA THR A 55 7.86 -15.99 -9.94
C THR A 55 6.50 -15.44 -9.55
N GLY A 56 6.46 -14.17 -9.24
CA GLY A 56 5.20 -13.50 -8.98
C GLY A 56 4.73 -13.55 -7.55
N VAL A 57 5.16 -14.48 -6.75
CA VAL A 57 4.74 -14.59 -5.36
C VAL A 57 5.98 -14.67 -4.49
N THR A 58 5.96 -13.93 -3.39
CA THR A 58 7.10 -13.91 -2.48
C THR A 58 6.73 -14.56 -1.15
N THR A 59 7.75 -15.08 -0.46
CA THR A 59 7.59 -15.50 0.92
C THR A 59 8.28 -14.54 1.87
N SER A 60 8.84 -13.46 1.35
CA SER A 60 9.55 -12.48 2.17
C SER A 60 8.57 -11.63 2.97
N VAL A 61 8.96 -11.28 4.17
CA VAL A 61 8.21 -10.32 4.98
C VAL A 61 8.40 -8.94 4.37
N MET A 62 7.31 -8.20 4.24
CA MET A 62 7.32 -6.84 3.70
C MET A 62 6.39 -5.97 4.50
N GLU A 63 6.63 -4.67 4.48
CA GLU A 63 5.67 -3.74 5.05
C GLU A 63 5.61 -2.46 4.24
N VAL A 64 4.48 -1.80 4.31
CA VAL A 64 4.22 -0.58 3.57
C VAL A 64 3.29 0.31 4.37
N TYR A 65 3.53 1.61 4.32
CA TYR A 65 2.63 2.60 4.89
C TYR A 65 1.83 3.22 3.74
N VAL A 66 0.52 3.18 3.83
CA VAL A 66 -0.35 3.78 2.82
C VAL A 66 -1.04 4.99 3.43
N GLN A 67 -0.91 6.13 2.76
CA GLN A 67 -1.52 7.38 3.17
C GLN A 67 -2.62 7.73 2.18
N ASN A 68 -3.81 8.01 2.68
CA ASN A 68 -4.92 8.45 1.84
C ASN A 68 -4.81 9.96 1.62
N GLU A 69 -4.47 10.34 0.38
CA GLU A 69 -4.28 11.73 -0.02
C GLU A 69 -5.49 12.29 -0.76
N ALA A 70 -6.67 11.80 -0.45
CA ALA A 70 -7.88 12.26 -1.11
C ALA A 70 -8.08 13.75 -0.89
N ASP A 71 -8.62 14.42 -1.90
CA ASP A 71 -8.98 15.83 -1.78
C ASP A 71 -10.44 16.03 -1.35
N GLY A 72 -11.14 14.96 -1.07
CA GLY A 72 -12.49 14.95 -0.55
C GLY A 72 -12.66 13.80 0.42
N ALA A 73 -13.87 13.52 0.82
CA ALA A 73 -14.15 12.53 1.85
C ALA A 73 -14.19 11.10 1.27
N GLU A 74 -13.20 10.75 0.45
CA GLU A 74 -13.13 9.42 -0.14
C GLU A 74 -12.32 8.49 0.74
N THR A 75 -12.72 7.24 0.80
CA THR A 75 -12.11 6.22 1.62
C THR A 75 -11.38 5.21 0.74
N LEU A 76 -10.20 4.79 1.18
CA LEU A 76 -9.50 3.64 0.60
C LEU A 76 -9.87 2.40 1.38
N THR A 77 -10.36 1.38 0.69
CA THR A 77 -10.57 0.08 1.28
C THR A 77 -9.39 -0.79 0.88
N ILE A 78 -8.64 -1.25 1.86
CA ILE A 78 -7.41 -1.99 1.63
C ILE A 78 -7.71 -3.48 1.71
N ARG A 79 -7.30 -4.21 0.71
CA ARG A 79 -7.58 -5.64 0.60
C ARG A 79 -6.29 -6.43 0.40
N ASP A 80 -6.33 -7.68 0.82
CA ASP A 80 -5.21 -8.60 0.67
C ASP A 80 -5.25 -9.21 -0.71
N GLY A 81 -4.50 -8.65 -1.63
CA GLY A 81 -4.47 -9.10 -3.02
C GLY A 81 -3.78 -10.44 -3.23
N ASN A 82 -3.12 -10.96 -2.20
CA ASN A 82 -2.54 -12.31 -2.26
C ASN A 82 -3.52 -13.37 -1.79
N ASN A 83 -4.65 -12.97 -1.20
CA ASN A 83 -5.60 -13.91 -0.59
C ASN A 83 -7.04 -13.50 -0.86
N SER A 84 -7.45 -13.59 -2.11
CA SER A 84 -8.84 -13.41 -2.54
C SER A 84 -9.42 -12.03 -2.21
N ASP A 85 -8.56 -11.03 -2.14
CA ASP A 85 -8.97 -9.64 -1.92
C ASP A 85 -9.78 -9.45 -0.62
N ASN A 86 -9.43 -10.19 0.41
CA ASN A 86 -10.06 -9.99 1.72
C ASN A 86 -9.78 -8.59 2.23
N VAL A 87 -10.80 -7.93 2.75
CA VAL A 87 -10.65 -6.59 3.30
C VAL A 87 -9.86 -6.67 4.60
N ILE A 88 -8.82 -5.86 4.71
CA ILE A 88 -7.99 -5.83 5.91
C ILE A 88 -8.01 -4.48 6.62
N GLY A 89 -8.65 -3.49 6.03
CA GLY A 89 -8.81 -2.20 6.69
C GLY A 89 -9.34 -1.14 5.76
N THR A 90 -9.65 0.00 6.33
CA THR A 90 -10.06 1.18 5.57
C THR A 90 -9.26 2.37 6.06
N ILE A 91 -9.00 3.31 5.15
CA ILE A 91 -8.26 4.51 5.48
C ILE A 91 -9.08 5.71 5.00
N ASP A 92 -9.51 6.54 5.92
CA ASP A 92 -10.25 7.74 5.59
C ASP A 92 -9.32 8.84 5.11
N GLN A 93 -9.91 9.87 4.52
CA GLN A 93 -9.17 11.04 4.04
C GLN A 93 -8.20 11.55 5.10
N ASN A 94 -6.97 11.80 4.70
CA ASN A 94 -5.89 12.35 5.53
C ASN A 94 -5.35 11.40 6.61
N TYR A 95 -5.74 10.13 6.57
CA TYR A 95 -5.20 9.13 7.48
C TYR A 95 -4.29 8.17 6.73
N GLY A 96 -3.53 7.42 7.48
CA GLY A 96 -2.67 6.40 6.92
C GLY A 96 -2.53 5.24 7.89
N ALA A 97 -2.01 4.14 7.39
CA ALA A 97 -1.82 2.95 8.20
C ALA A 97 -0.69 2.11 7.65
N TRP A 98 -0.06 1.33 8.52
CA TRP A 98 0.93 0.35 8.15
C TRP A 98 0.26 -0.98 7.87
N PHE A 99 0.75 -1.65 6.83
CA PHE A 99 0.32 -2.99 6.48
C PHE A 99 1.54 -3.88 6.36
N LYS A 100 1.40 -5.12 6.74
CA LYS A 100 2.50 -6.06 6.76
C LYS A 100 2.11 -7.34 6.04
N PHE A 101 3.00 -7.84 5.21
CA PHE A 101 2.90 -9.15 4.60
C PHE A 101 3.85 -10.09 5.33
N ASP A 102 3.32 -11.16 5.88
CA ASP A 102 4.11 -12.06 6.70
C ASP A 102 4.66 -13.26 5.92
N GLY A 103 4.57 -13.22 4.61
CA GLY A 103 4.94 -14.33 3.75
C GLY A 103 3.75 -15.15 3.29
N THR A 104 2.59 -14.93 3.90
CA THR A 104 1.36 -15.66 3.59
C THR A 104 0.22 -14.69 3.29
N GLY A 105 0.05 -13.67 4.08
CA GLY A 105 -1.05 -12.74 3.91
C GLY A 105 -0.74 -11.37 4.47
N TRP A 106 -1.55 -10.42 4.09
CA TRP A 106 -1.44 -9.03 4.55
C TRP A 106 -2.33 -8.78 5.76
N THR A 107 -1.83 -8.00 6.68
CA THR A 107 -2.58 -7.56 7.85
C THR A 107 -2.29 -6.11 8.12
N SER A 108 -3.19 -5.45 8.82
CA SER A 108 -2.94 -4.11 9.32
C SER A 108 -2.11 -4.21 10.58
N SER A 109 -0.93 -3.61 10.57
CA SER A 109 -0.05 -3.71 11.73
C SER A 109 -0.43 -2.73 12.82
N THR A 110 -1.34 -1.81 12.55
CA THR A 110 -1.80 -0.89 13.57
C THR A 110 -2.91 -1.47 14.43
N GLY A 111 -3.50 -2.56 14.00
CA GLY A 111 -4.63 -3.13 14.69
C GLY A 111 -5.89 -2.31 14.60
N ALA A 112 -5.83 -1.17 13.97
CA ALA A 112 -7.01 -0.34 13.79
C ALA A 112 -7.72 -0.76 12.53
N THR A 113 -8.92 -0.39 12.42
CA THR A 113 -9.67 -0.73 11.21
C THR A 113 -10.21 0.51 10.57
#